data_3aa1863e07a835e76d104c70fdb5182b
#
_entry.id   3aa1863e07a835e76d104c70fdb5182b
#
_cell.length_a   1.000
_cell.length_b   1.000
_cell.length_c   1.000
_cell.angle_alpha   90.00
_cell.angle_beta   90.00
_cell.angle_gamma   90.00
#
_symmetry.space_group_name_H-M   'P 1'
#
loop_
_entity.id
_entity.type
_entity.pdbx_description
1 polymer ?
#
loop_
_entity_poly.entity_id
_entity_poly.type
_entity_poly.pdbx_seq_one_letter_code
_entity_poly.pdbx_strand_id
1 'polypeptide(L)'
;MIEELTARIATVEGVDAKLKAFFDWHEAWFTSEVFTGCLFERAIGEYGLSEPELSEVAVRHKKALLALIEGVLQDEFDAGETKRLAGVILMLIDGATAHARAFRDPRTARHAWRATQALLVEARQRSAH
;
A
#
# COMPACT_ATOMS: atom_id res chain seq x y z
N MET A 1 9.15 6.25 -4.48
CA MET A 1 8.31 5.12 -4.02
C MET A 1 7.37 4.58 -5.10
N ILE A 2 6.49 5.38 -5.65
CA ILE A 2 5.49 4.92 -6.64
C ILE A 2 6.16 4.30 -7.87
N GLU A 3 7.22 4.91 -8.36
CA GLU A 3 7.96 4.41 -9.53
C GLU A 3 8.54 3.01 -9.29
N GLU A 4 9.13 2.79 -8.11
CA GLU A 4 9.68 1.48 -7.74
C GLU A 4 8.58 0.43 -7.60
N LEU A 5 7.48 0.80 -6.94
CA LEU A 5 6.33 -0.10 -6.79
C LEU A 5 5.78 -0.49 -8.15
N THR A 6 5.58 0.48 -9.04
CA THR A 6 5.08 0.25 -10.39
C THR A 6 6.00 -0.71 -11.15
N ALA A 7 7.31 -0.49 -11.06
CA ALA A 7 8.29 -1.34 -11.72
C ALA A 7 8.26 -2.77 -11.18
N ARG A 8 8.18 -2.94 -9.86
CA ARG A 8 8.12 -4.27 -9.24
C ARG A 8 6.86 -5.03 -9.63
N ILE A 9 5.73 -4.36 -9.61
CA ILE A 9 4.44 -4.93 -10.00
C ILE A 9 4.46 -5.39 -11.45
N ALA A 10 5.10 -4.63 -12.33
CA ALA A 10 5.18 -4.94 -13.75
C ALA A 10 6.03 -6.18 -14.06
N THR A 11 6.86 -6.66 -13.12
CA THR A 11 7.71 -7.83 -13.35
C THR A 11 6.99 -9.17 -13.16
N VAL A 12 5.78 -9.16 -12.62
CA VAL A 12 5.03 -10.38 -12.30
C VAL A 12 3.64 -10.35 -12.95
N GLU A 13 3.00 -11.51 -13.00
CA GLU A 13 1.70 -11.70 -13.64
C GLU A 13 0.63 -12.07 -12.62
N GLY A 14 -0.55 -11.52 -12.80
CA GLY A 14 -1.72 -11.83 -11.99
C GLY A 14 -1.88 -10.95 -10.76
N VAL A 15 -3.12 -10.86 -10.29
CA VAL A 15 -3.49 -9.98 -9.16
C VAL A 15 -2.74 -10.36 -7.89
N ASP A 16 -2.72 -11.64 -7.54
CA ASP A 16 -2.06 -12.10 -6.30
C ASP A 16 -0.57 -11.79 -6.29
N ALA A 17 0.12 -12.12 -7.39
CA ALA A 17 1.56 -11.90 -7.48
C ALA A 17 1.89 -10.40 -7.45
N LYS A 18 1.09 -9.58 -8.10
CA LYS A 18 1.29 -8.13 -8.14
C LYS A 18 1.06 -7.49 -6.77
N LEU A 19 0.01 -7.91 -6.07
CA LEU A 19 -0.24 -7.41 -4.71
C LEU A 19 0.82 -7.92 -3.73
N LYS A 20 1.25 -9.18 -3.89
CA LYS A 20 2.35 -9.69 -3.07
C LYS A 20 3.61 -8.85 -3.25
N ALA A 21 3.95 -8.49 -4.49
CA ALA A 21 5.09 -7.63 -4.79
C ALA A 21 4.95 -6.26 -4.09
N PHE A 22 3.74 -5.72 -4.06
CA PHE A 22 3.42 -4.47 -3.36
C PHE A 22 3.73 -4.58 -1.85
N PHE A 23 3.27 -5.64 -1.21
CA PHE A 23 3.51 -5.85 0.23
C PHE A 23 4.97 -6.21 0.52
N ASP A 24 5.61 -7.00 -0.34
CA ASP A 24 7.03 -7.34 -0.19
C ASP A 24 7.92 -6.10 -0.26
N TRP A 25 7.59 -5.16 -1.14
CA TRP A 25 8.29 -3.88 -1.22
C TRP A 25 8.19 -3.13 0.13
N HIS A 26 7.00 -3.10 0.71
CA HIS A 26 6.79 -2.42 1.99
C HIS A 26 7.54 -3.11 3.12
N GLU A 27 7.58 -4.45 3.14
CA GLU A 27 8.36 -5.18 4.14
C GLU A 27 9.84 -4.80 4.08
N ALA A 28 10.40 -4.75 2.88
CA ALA A 28 11.80 -4.34 2.68
C ALA A 28 12.00 -2.88 3.09
N TRP A 29 11.06 -2.01 2.76
CA TRP A 29 11.13 -0.60 3.15
C TRP A 29 11.09 -0.45 4.67
N PHE A 30 10.24 -1.22 5.36
CA PHE A 30 10.15 -1.18 6.83
C PHE A 30 11.47 -1.55 7.52
N THR A 31 12.32 -2.30 6.86
CA THR A 31 13.64 -2.66 7.41
C THR A 31 14.76 -1.70 6.99
N SER A 32 14.44 -0.73 6.13
CA SER A 32 15.46 0.19 5.61
C SER A 32 15.74 1.34 6.59
N GLU A 33 16.93 1.93 6.47
CA GLU A 33 17.30 3.09 7.27
C GLU A 33 16.41 4.30 6.99
N VAL A 34 15.92 4.42 5.77
CA VAL A 34 15.05 5.53 5.37
C VAL A 34 13.72 5.48 6.14
N PHE A 35 13.25 4.30 6.48
CA PHE A 35 11.99 4.12 7.20
C PHE A 35 12.08 4.56 8.67
N THR A 36 13.25 4.55 9.28
CA THR A 36 13.40 4.93 10.69
C THR A 36 13.06 6.39 10.96
N GLY A 37 13.04 7.23 9.91
CA GLY A 37 12.52 8.59 10.00
C GLY A 37 11.15 8.66 9.31
N CYS A 38 10.21 9.39 9.89
CA CYS A 38 8.95 9.65 9.21
C CYS A 38 9.24 10.50 7.96
N LEU A 39 8.75 10.05 6.80
CA LEU A 39 8.98 10.77 5.55
C LEU A 39 8.49 12.22 5.62
N PHE A 40 7.34 12.43 6.27
CA PHE A 40 6.77 13.76 6.41
C PHE A 40 7.53 14.61 7.41
N GLU A 41 8.01 14.03 8.52
CA GLU A 41 8.86 14.73 9.48
C GLU A 41 10.16 15.16 8.82
N ARG A 42 10.73 14.30 7.98
CA ARG A 42 11.94 14.65 7.21
C ARG A 42 11.65 15.79 6.23
N ALA A 43 10.50 15.74 5.56
CA ALA A 43 10.10 16.80 4.65
C ALA A 43 9.93 18.13 5.37
N ILE A 44 9.35 18.14 6.58
CA ILE A 44 9.26 19.35 7.42
C ILE A 44 10.65 19.89 7.72
N GLY A 45 11.55 19.03 8.13
CA GLY A 45 12.92 19.40 8.49
C GLY A 45 13.71 19.97 7.32
N GLU A 46 13.55 19.38 6.13
CA GLU A 46 14.31 19.75 4.93
C GLU A 46 13.69 20.92 4.16
N TYR A 47 12.36 20.98 4.08
CA TYR A 47 11.65 21.92 3.20
C TYR A 47 10.79 22.93 3.95
N GLY A 48 10.67 22.82 5.26
CA GLY A 48 9.89 23.76 6.07
C GLY A 48 8.41 23.79 5.72
N LEU A 49 7.84 22.63 5.32
CA LEU A 49 6.45 22.56 4.92
C LEU A 49 5.52 22.82 6.09
N SER A 50 4.43 23.57 5.85
CA SER A 50 3.38 23.79 6.83
C SER A 50 2.51 22.53 6.95
N GLU A 51 1.74 22.44 8.03
CA GLU A 51 0.82 21.32 8.26
C GLU A 51 -0.19 21.13 7.12
N PRO A 52 -0.85 22.18 6.58
CA PRO A 52 -1.73 22.03 5.43
C PRO A 52 -1.01 21.48 4.18
N GLU A 53 0.21 21.94 3.92
CA GLU A 53 1.00 21.46 2.78
C GLU A 53 1.38 20.00 2.96
N LEU A 54 1.72 19.58 4.18
CA LEU A 54 1.99 18.18 4.50
C LEU A 54 0.76 17.32 4.28
N SER A 55 -0.40 17.82 4.69
CA SER A 55 -1.67 17.09 4.50
C SER A 55 -1.96 16.88 3.01
N GLU A 56 -1.71 17.90 2.19
CA GLU A 56 -1.89 17.79 0.74
C GLU A 56 -0.94 16.79 0.12
N VAL A 57 0.33 16.79 0.55
CA VAL A 57 1.33 15.81 0.08
C VAL A 57 0.90 14.41 0.46
N ALA A 58 0.45 14.21 1.70
CA ALA A 58 -0.01 12.91 2.19
C ALA A 58 -1.21 12.41 1.39
N VAL A 59 -2.19 13.27 1.14
CA VAL A 59 -3.38 12.91 0.36
C VAL A 59 -3.01 12.52 -1.06
N ARG A 60 -2.13 13.28 -1.71
CA ARG A 60 -1.67 12.95 -3.07
C ARG A 60 -0.96 11.61 -3.11
N HIS A 61 -0.12 11.33 -2.12
CA HIS A 61 0.60 10.06 -2.03
C HIS A 61 -0.39 8.90 -1.88
N LYS A 62 -1.37 9.04 -1.00
CA LYS A 62 -2.40 8.02 -0.79
C LYS A 62 -3.25 7.80 -2.04
N LYS A 63 -3.59 8.86 -2.75
CA LYS A 63 -4.33 8.76 -4.01
C LYS A 63 -3.51 8.01 -5.07
N ALA A 64 -2.21 8.26 -5.13
CA ALA A 64 -1.33 7.56 -6.06
C ALA A 64 -1.24 6.06 -5.74
N LEU A 65 -1.12 5.70 -4.45
CA LEU A 65 -1.13 4.31 -4.03
C LEU A 65 -2.48 3.65 -4.35
N LEU A 66 -3.57 4.35 -4.08
CA LEU A 66 -4.91 3.85 -4.37
C LEU A 66 -5.07 3.55 -5.86
N ALA A 67 -4.64 4.48 -6.72
CA ALA A 67 -4.70 4.29 -8.16
C ALA A 67 -3.87 3.09 -8.63
N LEU A 68 -2.71 2.88 -8.02
CA LEU A 68 -1.84 1.74 -8.32
C LEU A 68 -2.55 0.42 -7.98
N ILE A 69 -3.15 0.34 -6.79
CA ILE A 69 -3.87 -0.85 -6.33
C ILE A 69 -5.09 -1.11 -7.23
N GLU A 70 -5.85 -0.06 -7.55
CA GLU A 70 -7.00 -0.17 -8.45
C GLU A 70 -6.57 -0.69 -9.82
N GLY A 71 -5.44 -0.21 -10.34
CA GLY A 71 -4.88 -0.66 -11.61
C GLY A 71 -4.58 -2.15 -11.64
N VAL A 72 -4.17 -2.72 -10.50
CA VAL A 72 -3.95 -4.16 -10.39
C VAL A 72 -5.28 -4.91 -10.35
N LEU A 73 -6.23 -4.44 -9.54
CA LEU A 73 -7.49 -5.15 -9.28
C LEU A 73 -8.46 -5.13 -10.46
N GLN A 74 -8.41 -4.09 -11.28
CA GLN A 74 -9.36 -3.94 -12.39
C GLN A 74 -9.26 -5.05 -13.44
N ASP A 75 -8.16 -5.77 -13.48
CA ASP A 75 -7.99 -6.89 -14.41
C ASP A 75 -8.87 -8.09 -14.04
N GLU A 76 -9.33 -8.16 -12.80
CA GLU A 76 -10.13 -9.28 -12.31
C GLU A 76 -11.51 -8.88 -11.80
N PHE A 77 -11.66 -7.68 -11.23
CA PHE A 77 -12.87 -7.25 -10.54
C PHE A 77 -13.56 -6.10 -11.26
N ASP A 78 -14.88 -5.98 -11.09
CA ASP A 78 -15.62 -4.85 -11.66
C ASP A 78 -15.27 -3.53 -10.96
N ALA A 79 -15.77 -2.42 -11.49
CA ALA A 79 -15.41 -1.09 -10.99
C ALA A 79 -15.77 -0.87 -9.52
N GLY A 80 -16.93 -1.34 -9.10
CA GLY A 80 -17.39 -1.18 -7.71
C GLY A 80 -16.55 -1.98 -6.74
N GLU A 81 -16.30 -3.25 -7.07
CA GLU A 81 -15.50 -4.14 -6.25
C GLU A 81 -14.04 -3.69 -6.21
N THR A 82 -13.50 -3.24 -7.33
CA THR A 82 -12.15 -2.70 -7.41
C THR A 82 -11.96 -1.54 -6.44
N LYS A 83 -12.90 -0.61 -6.40
CA LYS A 83 -12.81 0.54 -5.47
C LYS A 83 -12.88 0.10 -4.03
N ARG A 84 -13.79 -0.81 -3.71
CA ARG A 84 -13.96 -1.31 -2.35
C ARG A 84 -12.70 -2.02 -1.86
N LEU A 85 -12.19 -2.94 -2.66
CA LEU A 85 -11.01 -3.72 -2.32
C LEU A 85 -9.77 -2.83 -2.20
N ALA A 86 -9.57 -1.93 -3.14
CA ALA A 86 -8.42 -1.02 -3.12
C ALA A 86 -8.42 -0.14 -1.87
N GLY A 87 -9.58 0.37 -1.47
CA GLY A 87 -9.70 1.17 -0.25
C GLY A 87 -9.32 0.38 0.99
N VAL A 88 -9.79 -0.86 1.11
CA VAL A 88 -9.46 -1.72 2.25
C VAL A 88 -7.97 -2.07 2.25
N ILE A 89 -7.41 -2.42 1.10
CA ILE A 89 -5.99 -2.76 0.97
C ILE A 89 -5.12 -1.56 1.37
N LEU A 90 -5.50 -0.37 0.95
CA LEU A 90 -4.78 0.85 1.35
C LEU A 90 -4.82 1.05 2.86
N MET A 91 -5.99 0.84 3.49
CA MET A 91 -6.09 0.91 4.94
C MET A 91 -5.21 -0.12 5.64
N LEU A 92 -5.12 -1.33 5.08
CA LEU A 92 -4.27 -2.38 5.64
C LEU A 92 -2.79 -1.99 5.58
N ILE A 93 -2.31 -1.47 4.46
CA ILE A 93 -0.91 -1.07 4.37
C ILE A 93 -0.61 0.18 5.19
N ASP A 94 -1.56 1.12 5.29
CA ASP A 94 -1.40 2.29 6.14
C ASP A 94 -1.28 1.88 7.61
N GLY A 95 -2.14 0.96 8.05
CA GLY A 95 -2.09 0.42 9.41
C GLY A 95 -0.79 -0.33 9.68
N ALA A 96 -0.35 -1.16 8.73
CA ALA A 96 0.92 -1.88 8.83
C ALA A 96 2.10 -0.92 8.94
N THR A 97 2.09 0.16 8.17
CA THR A 97 3.13 1.18 8.20
C THR A 97 3.19 1.87 9.57
N ALA A 98 2.03 2.26 10.10
CA ALA A 98 1.94 2.89 11.42
C ALA A 98 2.44 1.96 12.52
N HIS A 99 2.03 0.68 12.49
CA HIS A 99 2.48 -0.32 13.45
C HIS A 99 3.99 -0.58 13.34
N ALA A 100 4.51 -0.67 12.11
CA ALA A 100 5.94 -0.87 11.89
C ALA A 100 6.77 0.25 12.52
N ARG A 101 6.29 1.50 12.43
CA ARG A 101 6.96 2.64 13.07
C ARG A 101 6.86 2.60 14.58
N ALA A 102 5.65 2.36 15.09
CA ALA A 102 5.40 2.38 16.53
C ALA A 102 6.15 1.28 17.27
N PHE A 103 6.19 0.08 16.70
CA PHE A 103 6.72 -1.11 17.35
C PHE A 103 8.02 -1.62 16.73
N ARG A 104 8.52 -0.95 15.69
CA ARG A 104 9.70 -1.35 14.93
C ARG A 104 9.62 -2.82 14.47
N ASP A 105 8.44 -3.20 13.98
CA ASP A 105 8.14 -4.56 13.56
C ASP A 105 7.86 -4.63 12.06
N PRO A 106 8.81 -5.10 11.24
CA PRO A 106 8.61 -5.21 9.79
C PRO A 106 7.63 -6.31 9.39
N ARG A 107 7.29 -7.23 10.31
CA ARG A 107 6.38 -8.34 10.03
C ARG A 107 4.95 -7.86 9.78
N THR A 108 4.62 -6.61 10.13
CA THR A 108 3.28 -6.05 9.92
C THR A 108 2.88 -6.07 8.44
N ALA A 109 3.85 -5.88 7.52
CA ALA A 109 3.57 -5.97 6.08
C ALA A 109 3.09 -7.37 5.71
N ARG A 110 3.69 -8.41 6.27
CA ARG A 110 3.31 -9.80 6.02
C ARG A 110 1.91 -10.11 6.59
N HIS A 111 1.60 -9.58 7.75
CA HIS A 111 0.27 -9.72 8.35
C HIS A 111 -0.79 -9.03 7.49
N ALA A 112 -0.49 -7.84 6.98
CA ALA A 112 -1.39 -7.11 6.08
C ALA A 112 -1.58 -7.87 4.75
N TRP A 113 -0.53 -8.51 4.24
CA TRP A 113 -0.63 -9.35 3.05
C TRP A 113 -1.57 -10.53 3.27
N ARG A 114 -1.45 -11.22 4.40
CA ARG A 114 -2.33 -12.34 4.73
C ARG A 114 -3.79 -11.91 4.82
N ALA A 115 -4.05 -10.76 5.43
CA ALA A 115 -5.40 -10.20 5.49
C ALA A 115 -5.93 -9.87 4.08
N THR A 116 -5.06 -9.34 3.21
CA THR A 116 -5.41 -9.06 1.83
C THR A 116 -5.75 -10.34 1.06
N GLN A 117 -4.99 -11.42 1.27
CA GLN A 117 -5.29 -12.72 0.65
C GLN A 117 -6.67 -13.22 1.04
N ALA A 118 -7.01 -13.14 2.32
CA ALA A 118 -8.34 -13.53 2.81
C ALA A 118 -9.44 -12.68 2.17
N LEU A 119 -9.20 -11.38 2.05
CA LEU A 119 -10.13 -10.45 1.41
C LEU A 119 -10.37 -10.81 -0.06
N LEU A 120 -9.32 -11.17 -0.79
CA LEU A 120 -9.42 -11.55 -2.19
C LEU A 120 -10.20 -12.87 -2.35
N VAL A 121 -9.95 -13.84 -1.48
CA VAL A 121 -10.69 -15.12 -1.49
C VAL A 121 -12.19 -14.85 -1.30
N GLU A 122 -12.55 -14.05 -0.31
CA GLU A 122 -13.95 -13.68 -0.06
C GLU A 122 -14.58 -12.99 -1.26
N ALA A 123 -13.87 -12.03 -1.85
CA ALA A 123 -14.37 -11.28 -3.01
C ALA A 123 -14.62 -12.20 -4.21
N ARG A 124 -13.73 -13.17 -4.44
CA ARG A 124 -13.88 -14.15 -5.52
C ARG A 124 -15.06 -15.07 -5.28
N GLN A 125 -15.30 -15.48 -4.04
CA GLN A 125 -16.44 -16.31 -3.68
C GLN A 125 -17.74 -15.58 -3.94
N ARG A 126 -17.83 -14.28 -3.59
CA ARG A 126 -19.03 -13.49 -3.87
C ARG A 126 -19.26 -13.29 -5.37
N SER A 127 -18.20 -13.11 -6.14
CA SER A 127 -18.30 -12.94 -7.60
C SER A 127 -18.74 -14.21 -8.31
N ALA A 128 -18.51 -15.41 -7.70
CA ALA A 128 -18.90 -16.69 -8.26
C ALA A 128 -20.38 -16.99 -8.09
N HIS A 129 -21.09 -16.22 -7.28
CA HIS A 129 -22.53 -16.33 -7.03
C HIS A 129 -23.27 -15.16 -7.66
#